data_751cb5f078189632f326a4fc3385230c
#
_entry.id   751cb5f078189632f326a4fc3385230c
#
_cell.length_a   1.000
_cell.length_b   1.000
_cell.length_c   1.000
_cell.angle_alpha   90.00
_cell.angle_beta   90.00
_cell.angle_gamma   90.00
#
_symmetry.space_group_name_H-M   'P 1'
#
loop_
_entity.id
_entity.type
_entity.pdbx_description
1 polymer ?
#
loop_
_entity_poly.entity_id
_entity_poly.type
_entity_poly.pdbx_seq_one_letter_code
_entity_poly.pdbx_strand_id
1 'polypeptide(L)'
;MKRKSFSMVKKIAVLSMAAILLIGCTGCGSKKSHVRTITNVSYDPTREFYEAYNPLFEKYYKEKTGKEVNIIQSHGGSGAQARSVVEGCNADVVTLALEHDITLIEQTGLIGKGWEQEFADDSSPYTSTIVFLVRKGNPKQIKDWDDLVNKKVEIITPDPKSSGGACWNFLAALSYIKEQTSDENKQKAFLQKLYSQVSVMDSGARGSTTTFVENQKGDVLIAWENEAITTMKSYPDEYEMITPSVSILAQPSVAIVDDNADANGTQEVSREYLNYLYTDDAQRLAAEYGYRPSNESILKEFSDRFDLNVKLYTIKDYGGWNEAYKNYFDDGAMFDEIYGNE
;
A
#
# COMPACT_ATOMS: atom_id res chain seq x y z
N MET A 1 -38.80 21.83 64.27
CA MET A 1 -39.67 21.09 65.24
C MET A 1 -39.46 19.58 65.07
N LYS A 2 -39.02 18.95 66.16
CA LYS A 2 -39.20 17.55 66.63
C LYS A 2 -38.79 16.43 65.69
N ARG A 3 -37.67 15.69 65.96
CA ARG A 3 -37.50 14.63 66.96
C ARG A 3 -38.30 13.40 66.53
N LYS A 4 -37.81 12.18 66.50
CA LYS A 4 -36.91 11.31 67.29
C LYS A 4 -36.91 9.96 66.55
N SER A 5 -35.91 9.17 66.39
CA SER A 5 -35.02 8.47 67.30
C SER A 5 -35.41 6.99 67.51
N PHE A 6 -34.38 6.12 67.50
CA PHE A 6 -34.24 4.82 68.25
C PHE A 6 -34.86 3.57 67.62
N SER A 7 -34.29 2.38 67.66
CA SER A 7 -33.17 1.71 68.37
C SER A 7 -33.01 0.33 67.73
N MET A 8 -31.86 -0.18 67.46
CA MET A 8 -30.95 -0.98 68.27
C MET A 8 -31.47 -2.38 68.73
N VAL A 9 -30.66 -3.41 68.36
CA VAL A 9 -30.33 -4.64 69.09
C VAL A 9 -31.22 -5.87 68.93
N LYS A 10 -30.73 -6.99 68.37
CA LYS A 10 -30.00 -8.03 69.15
C LYS A 10 -29.37 -9.11 68.21
N LYS A 11 -28.17 -9.49 68.58
CA LYS A 11 -27.43 -10.69 68.18
C LYS A 11 -28.13 -11.95 68.71
N ILE A 12 -28.08 -13.07 67.98
CA ILE A 12 -27.82 -14.41 68.56
C ILE A 12 -27.18 -15.27 67.47
N ALA A 13 -26.05 -15.82 67.82
CA ALA A 13 -25.31 -16.85 67.07
C ALA A 13 -25.84 -18.24 67.52
N VAL A 14 -25.89 -19.18 66.54
CA VAL A 14 -25.77 -20.61 66.89
C VAL A 14 -25.02 -21.29 65.71
N LEU A 15 -23.93 -21.95 66.07
CA LEU A 15 -23.18 -22.93 65.35
C LEU A 15 -24.03 -24.17 65.05
N SER A 16 -23.84 -24.78 63.88
CA SER A 16 -23.41 -26.18 63.75
C SER A 16 -23.59 -26.76 62.38
N MET A 17 -22.56 -27.38 61.98
CA MET A 17 -22.37 -28.71 61.37
C MET A 17 -22.09 -28.79 59.88
N ALA A 18 -20.90 -29.22 59.65
CA ALA A 18 -20.32 -29.60 58.36
C ALA A 18 -21.11 -30.72 57.67
N ALA A 19 -21.28 -30.58 56.38
CA ALA A 19 -21.40 -31.70 55.45
C ALA A 19 -20.59 -31.40 54.18
N ILE A 20 -19.49 -32.10 54.04
CA ILE A 20 -18.63 -32.14 52.86
C ILE A 20 -19.42 -32.85 51.78
N LEU A 21 -19.73 -32.13 50.69
CA LEU A 21 -20.10 -32.70 49.40
C LEU A 21 -19.07 -32.21 48.39
N LEU A 22 -18.07 -33.03 48.19
CA LEU A 22 -17.17 -32.97 47.03
C LEU A 22 -17.98 -33.28 45.76
N ILE A 23 -18.55 -32.25 45.15
CA ILE A 23 -18.96 -32.33 43.74
C ILE A 23 -17.77 -31.83 42.93
N GLY A 24 -17.11 -32.77 42.28
CA GLY A 24 -16.09 -32.47 41.32
C GLY A 24 -16.65 -31.62 40.18
N CYS A 25 -16.43 -30.31 40.23
CA CYS A 25 -16.50 -29.47 39.05
C CYS A 25 -15.33 -29.83 38.16
N THR A 26 -15.52 -30.79 37.26
CA THR A 26 -14.74 -30.80 36.03
C THR A 26 -15.04 -29.51 35.30
N GLY A 27 -14.30 -28.49 35.65
CA GLY A 27 -14.25 -27.25 34.88
C GLY A 27 -13.76 -27.59 33.48
N CYS A 28 -14.68 -27.74 32.52
CA CYS A 28 -14.41 -27.49 31.15
C CYS A 28 -13.95 -26.03 31.08
N GLY A 29 -12.66 -25.82 31.25
CA GLY A 29 -12.01 -24.60 30.87
C GLY A 29 -12.17 -24.49 29.35
N SER A 30 -13.20 -23.79 28.89
CA SER A 30 -13.18 -23.27 27.54
C SER A 30 -11.94 -22.39 27.50
N LYS A 31 -10.86 -22.88 26.89
CA LYS A 31 -9.78 -22.04 26.45
C LYS A 31 -10.47 -21.00 25.56
N LYS A 32 -10.65 -19.77 26.07
CA LYS A 32 -10.91 -18.63 25.23
C LYS A 32 -9.73 -18.65 24.27
N SER A 33 -9.94 -19.07 23.04
CA SER A 33 -8.97 -18.88 21.99
C SER A 33 -8.79 -17.37 21.90
N HIS A 34 -7.66 -16.87 22.38
CA HIS A 34 -7.32 -15.47 22.12
C HIS A 34 -7.17 -15.36 20.60
N VAL A 35 -8.13 -14.70 19.96
CA VAL A 35 -8.03 -14.32 18.57
C VAL A 35 -6.78 -13.46 18.46
N ARG A 36 -5.81 -13.89 17.67
CA ARG A 36 -4.61 -13.09 17.39
C ARG A 36 -5.02 -11.93 16.49
N THR A 37 -4.43 -10.78 16.73
CA THR A 37 -4.62 -9.61 15.86
C THR A 37 -3.26 -9.23 15.30
N ILE A 38 -3.19 -9.04 13.99
CA ILE A 38 -2.05 -8.42 13.31
C ILE A 38 -2.45 -7.09 12.69
N THR A 39 -1.53 -6.15 12.68
CA THR A 39 -1.71 -4.83 12.06
C THR A 39 -0.88 -4.76 10.80
N ASN A 40 -1.54 -4.57 9.64
CA ASN A 40 -0.89 -4.27 8.38
C ASN A 40 -0.93 -2.76 8.09
N VAL A 41 0.22 -2.15 7.97
CA VAL A 41 0.39 -0.75 7.59
C VAL A 41 0.75 -0.69 6.12
N SER A 42 -0.15 -0.13 5.28
CA SER A 42 -0.11 -0.22 3.83
C SER A 42 -0.21 1.14 3.14
N TYR A 43 0.18 1.20 1.87
CA TYR A 43 -0.02 2.39 1.05
C TYR A 43 -1.44 2.44 0.44
N ASP A 44 -1.92 3.65 0.11
CA ASP A 44 -3.33 3.91 -0.22
C ASP A 44 -3.94 3.05 -1.34
N PRO A 45 -3.27 2.83 -2.50
CA PRO A 45 -3.86 2.09 -3.61
C PRO A 45 -4.24 0.63 -3.32
N THR A 46 -3.80 0.07 -2.20
CA THR A 46 -4.08 -1.32 -1.83
C THR A 46 -5.36 -1.50 -1.02
N ARG A 47 -6.09 -0.43 -0.69
CA ARG A 47 -7.24 -0.48 0.23
C ARG A 47 -8.26 -1.54 -0.17
N GLU A 48 -8.80 -1.45 -1.36
CA GLU A 48 -9.84 -2.34 -1.86
C GLU A 48 -9.32 -3.78 -2.01
N PHE A 49 -8.04 -3.93 -2.38
CA PHE A 49 -7.41 -5.24 -2.46
C PHE A 49 -7.35 -5.90 -1.08
N TYR A 50 -6.86 -5.21 -0.04
CA TYR A 50 -6.78 -5.80 1.31
C TYR A 50 -8.15 -5.97 1.97
N GLU A 51 -9.15 -5.15 1.65
CA GLU A 51 -10.53 -5.40 2.07
C GLU A 51 -11.06 -6.75 1.58
N ALA A 52 -10.67 -7.18 0.39
CA ALA A 52 -11.03 -8.49 -0.16
C ALA A 52 -10.05 -9.60 0.27
N TYR A 53 -8.77 -9.30 0.40
CA TYR A 53 -7.72 -10.26 0.76
C TYR A 53 -7.83 -10.74 2.21
N ASN A 54 -8.06 -9.83 3.16
CA ASN A 54 -8.06 -10.16 4.58
C ASN A 54 -9.06 -11.26 4.94
N PRO A 55 -10.34 -11.23 4.50
CA PRO A 55 -11.27 -12.32 4.76
C PRO A 55 -10.87 -13.67 4.15
N LEU A 56 -10.19 -13.66 2.99
CA LEU A 56 -9.67 -14.88 2.38
C LEU A 56 -8.53 -15.47 3.22
N PHE A 57 -7.61 -14.63 3.67
CA PHE A 57 -6.54 -15.07 4.56
C PHE A 57 -7.06 -15.58 5.90
N GLU A 58 -8.00 -14.87 6.53
CA GLU A 58 -8.60 -15.29 7.80
C GLU A 58 -9.24 -16.68 7.70
N LYS A 59 -9.97 -16.93 6.60
CA LYS A 59 -10.56 -18.24 6.32
C LYS A 59 -9.47 -19.30 6.11
N TYR A 60 -8.50 -19.05 5.25
CA TYR A 60 -7.37 -19.94 4.98
C TYR A 60 -6.61 -20.28 6.27
N TYR A 61 -6.28 -19.27 7.08
CA TYR A 61 -5.53 -19.46 8.32
C TYR A 61 -6.30 -20.32 9.32
N LYS A 62 -7.61 -20.09 9.46
CA LYS A 62 -8.50 -20.89 10.29
C LYS A 62 -8.59 -22.35 9.82
N GLU A 63 -8.73 -22.58 8.52
CA GLU A 63 -8.78 -23.93 7.94
C GLU A 63 -7.45 -24.67 8.13
N LYS A 64 -6.32 -23.99 7.95
CA LYS A 64 -4.97 -24.56 8.07
C LYS A 64 -4.59 -24.85 9.53
N THR A 65 -4.92 -23.98 10.45
CA THR A 65 -4.37 -24.00 11.83
C THR A 65 -5.40 -24.29 12.92
N GLY A 66 -6.68 -24.18 12.61
CA GLY A 66 -7.78 -24.18 13.60
C GLY A 66 -7.84 -22.93 14.48
N LYS A 67 -7.01 -21.90 14.21
CA LYS A 67 -6.94 -20.65 14.98
C LYS A 67 -7.60 -19.53 14.20
N GLU A 68 -8.20 -18.57 14.92
CA GLU A 68 -8.73 -17.35 14.32
C GLU A 68 -7.69 -16.23 14.40
N VAL A 69 -7.68 -15.38 13.39
CA VAL A 69 -6.88 -14.14 13.33
C VAL A 69 -7.79 -12.99 12.94
N ASN A 70 -7.49 -11.80 13.40
CA ASN A 70 -8.13 -10.55 12.99
C ASN A 70 -7.06 -9.64 12.38
N ILE A 71 -7.39 -8.97 11.29
CA ILE A 71 -6.46 -8.07 10.60
C ILE A 71 -6.91 -6.62 10.79
N ILE A 72 -6.06 -5.81 11.41
CA ILE A 72 -6.22 -4.36 11.45
C ILE A 72 -5.46 -3.77 10.26
N GLN A 73 -6.13 -2.92 9.50
CA GLN A 73 -5.58 -2.33 8.30
C GLN A 73 -5.45 -0.81 8.44
N SER A 74 -4.27 -0.27 8.12
CA SER A 74 -4.03 1.16 7.98
C SER A 74 -3.61 1.47 6.55
N HIS A 75 -4.12 2.57 5.98
CA HIS A 75 -3.77 3.03 4.64
C HIS A 75 -3.42 4.52 4.64
N GLY A 76 -2.42 4.90 3.87
CA GLY A 76 -1.97 6.27 3.72
C GLY A 76 -0.85 6.38 2.68
N GLY A 77 -0.27 7.56 2.52
CA GLY A 77 0.92 7.73 1.68
C GLY A 77 2.07 6.86 2.20
N SER A 78 2.77 6.14 1.32
CA SER A 78 3.77 5.13 1.68
C SER A 78 4.84 5.65 2.64
N GLY A 79 5.48 6.78 2.31
CA GLY A 79 6.46 7.40 3.20
C GLY A 79 5.89 7.90 4.55
N ALA A 80 4.61 8.32 4.57
CA ALA A 80 3.94 8.69 5.82
C ALA A 80 3.67 7.45 6.69
N GLN A 81 3.29 6.33 6.09
CA GLN A 81 3.11 5.06 6.77
C GLN A 81 4.43 4.53 7.34
N ALA A 82 5.52 4.58 6.56
CA ALA A 82 6.85 4.22 7.05
C ALA A 82 7.25 5.05 8.28
N ARG A 83 7.10 6.37 8.20
CA ARG A 83 7.38 7.26 9.33
C ARG A 83 6.53 6.95 10.56
N SER A 84 5.25 6.64 10.37
CA SER A 84 4.38 6.28 11.51
C SER A 84 4.87 5.03 12.24
N VAL A 85 5.42 4.04 11.52
CA VAL A 85 6.01 2.84 12.13
C VAL A 85 7.28 3.21 12.89
N VAL A 86 8.17 4.00 12.29
CA VAL A 86 9.39 4.52 12.95
C VAL A 86 9.04 5.30 14.22
N GLU A 87 7.94 6.05 14.23
CA GLU A 87 7.45 6.85 15.35
C GLU A 87 6.67 6.04 16.40
N GLY A 88 6.54 4.72 16.22
CA GLY A 88 5.98 3.81 17.23
C GLY A 88 4.58 3.26 16.92
N CYS A 89 4.09 3.36 15.68
CA CYS A 89 2.92 2.60 15.26
C CYS A 89 3.24 1.09 15.36
N ASN A 90 2.44 0.37 16.15
CA ASN A 90 2.65 -1.06 16.42
C ASN A 90 2.16 -1.92 15.24
N ALA A 91 2.81 -1.80 14.09
CA ALA A 91 2.57 -2.62 12.92
C ALA A 91 3.27 -3.98 13.07
N ASP A 92 2.59 -5.06 12.69
CA ASP A 92 3.19 -6.40 12.60
C ASP A 92 3.79 -6.66 11.22
N VAL A 93 3.15 -6.11 10.19
CA VAL A 93 3.63 -6.15 8.80
C VAL A 93 3.46 -4.80 8.13
N VAL A 94 4.32 -4.54 7.16
CA VAL A 94 4.23 -3.38 6.27
C VAL A 94 4.10 -3.86 4.83
N THR A 95 3.28 -3.15 4.04
CA THR A 95 3.09 -3.38 2.61
C THR A 95 3.11 -2.02 1.92
N LEU A 96 4.30 -1.60 1.46
CA LEU A 96 4.59 -0.23 1.06
C LEU A 96 4.91 -0.12 -0.43
N ALA A 97 4.79 1.09 -0.97
CA ALA A 97 4.99 1.33 -2.40
C ALA A 97 6.46 1.26 -2.81
N LEU A 98 7.38 1.51 -1.87
CA LEU A 98 8.82 1.59 -2.13
C LEU A 98 9.59 0.68 -1.17
N GLU A 99 10.55 -0.05 -1.70
CA GLU A 99 11.63 -0.69 -0.92
C GLU A 99 12.33 0.31 0.00
N HIS A 100 12.58 1.54 -0.50
CA HIS A 100 13.18 2.63 0.29
C HIS A 100 12.42 2.92 1.59
N ASP A 101 11.08 2.95 1.55
CA ASP A 101 10.25 3.21 2.73
C ASP A 101 10.40 2.10 3.78
N ILE A 102 10.57 0.84 3.37
CA ILE A 102 10.84 -0.28 4.27
C ILE A 102 12.28 -0.20 4.81
N THR A 103 13.25 0.18 3.96
CA THR A 103 14.64 0.40 4.38
C THR A 103 14.75 1.48 5.48
N LEU A 104 13.93 2.53 5.46
CA LEU A 104 13.87 3.51 6.55
C LEU A 104 13.47 2.88 7.89
N ILE A 105 12.55 1.90 7.87
CA ILE A 105 12.15 1.17 9.08
C ILE A 105 13.27 0.21 9.51
N GLU A 106 13.91 -0.50 8.55
CA GLU A 106 15.05 -1.37 8.82
C GLU A 106 16.20 -0.63 9.53
N GLN A 107 16.50 0.61 9.11
CA GLN A 107 17.55 1.43 9.71
C GLN A 107 17.32 1.73 11.20
N THR A 108 16.08 1.65 11.69
CA THR A 108 15.77 1.77 13.12
C THR A 108 15.96 0.47 13.91
N GLY A 109 16.16 -0.65 13.21
CA GLY A 109 16.28 -1.98 13.79
C GLY A 109 14.96 -2.71 14.00
N LEU A 110 13.81 -2.12 13.66
CA LEU A 110 12.48 -2.74 13.79
C LEU A 110 12.27 -3.87 12.78
N ILE A 111 12.94 -3.81 11.63
CA ILE A 111 12.95 -4.85 10.59
C ILE A 111 14.35 -5.43 10.48
N GLY A 112 14.48 -6.74 10.36
CA GLY A 112 15.74 -7.44 10.20
C GLY A 112 16.41 -7.16 8.86
N LYS A 113 17.75 -7.22 8.81
CA LYS A 113 18.52 -7.12 7.57
C LYS A 113 18.22 -8.28 6.64
N GLY A 114 18.16 -8.00 5.35
CA GLY A 114 17.91 -9.00 4.32
C GLY A 114 16.43 -9.34 4.13
N TRP A 115 15.55 -8.48 4.62
CA TRP A 115 14.10 -8.61 4.47
C TRP A 115 13.67 -8.71 3.00
N GLU A 116 14.43 -8.15 2.05
CA GLU A 116 14.16 -8.21 0.62
C GLU A 116 14.18 -9.66 0.09
N GLN A 117 14.95 -10.55 0.72
CA GLN A 117 15.01 -11.96 0.34
C GLN A 117 14.16 -12.87 1.23
N GLU A 118 13.37 -12.30 2.13
CA GLU A 118 12.54 -13.09 3.06
C GLU A 118 11.35 -13.76 2.35
N PHE A 119 10.82 -13.11 1.31
CA PHE A 119 9.75 -13.62 0.47
C PHE A 119 10.20 -13.66 -1.00
N ALA A 120 9.45 -14.38 -1.84
CA ALA A 120 9.76 -14.49 -3.27
C ALA A 120 9.74 -13.11 -3.99
N ASP A 121 10.37 -13.05 -5.14
CA ASP A 121 10.38 -11.89 -6.03
C ASP A 121 10.87 -10.60 -5.36
N ASP A 122 11.96 -10.70 -4.59
CA ASP A 122 12.53 -9.60 -3.80
C ASP A 122 11.47 -8.99 -2.84
N SER A 123 10.66 -9.85 -2.18
CA SER A 123 9.55 -9.48 -1.29
C SER A 123 8.49 -8.58 -1.95
N SER A 124 8.27 -8.75 -3.27
CA SER A 124 7.29 -8.02 -4.07
C SER A 124 6.25 -8.98 -4.66
N PRO A 125 5.12 -9.21 -3.98
CA PRO A 125 4.15 -10.25 -4.36
C PRO A 125 3.35 -9.92 -5.62
N TYR A 126 3.30 -8.68 -6.02
CA TYR A 126 2.63 -8.17 -7.23
C TYR A 126 3.30 -6.88 -7.69
N THR A 127 3.03 -6.49 -8.93
CA THR A 127 3.58 -5.29 -9.52
C THR A 127 2.49 -4.41 -10.12
N SER A 128 2.86 -3.22 -10.57
CA SER A 128 2.00 -2.33 -11.34
C SER A 128 2.86 -1.57 -12.35
N THR A 129 2.24 -0.69 -13.11
CA THR A 129 2.96 0.27 -13.97
C THR A 129 2.23 1.60 -13.95
N ILE A 130 2.83 2.61 -14.59
CA ILE A 130 2.25 3.94 -14.66
C ILE A 130 1.54 4.12 -16.00
N VAL A 131 0.33 4.62 -15.91
CA VAL A 131 -0.58 4.87 -17.04
C VAL A 131 -1.18 6.27 -16.93
N PHE A 132 -1.92 6.71 -17.95
CA PHE A 132 -2.72 7.92 -17.91
C PHE A 132 -4.20 7.56 -17.84
N LEU A 133 -4.91 8.13 -16.88
CA LEU A 133 -6.37 8.11 -16.86
C LEU A 133 -6.88 9.41 -17.45
N VAL A 134 -7.73 9.32 -18.46
CA VAL A 134 -8.31 10.47 -19.18
C VAL A 134 -9.83 10.40 -19.18
N ARG A 135 -10.49 11.51 -19.46
CA ARG A 135 -11.94 11.55 -19.64
C ARG A 135 -12.37 10.73 -20.85
N LYS A 136 -13.59 10.17 -20.82
CA LYS A 136 -14.18 9.41 -21.93
C LYS A 136 -14.06 10.14 -23.26
N GLY A 137 -13.65 9.41 -24.30
CA GLY A 137 -13.42 9.95 -25.63
C GLY A 137 -12.10 10.70 -25.77
N ASN A 138 -11.26 10.73 -24.72
CA ASN A 138 -9.95 11.34 -24.72
C ASN A 138 -9.90 12.71 -25.43
N PRO A 139 -10.59 13.74 -24.88
CA PRO A 139 -10.79 15.02 -25.57
C PRO A 139 -9.50 15.74 -25.96
N LYS A 140 -8.41 15.49 -25.20
CA LYS A 140 -7.08 16.05 -25.47
C LYS A 140 -6.24 15.19 -26.40
N GLN A 141 -6.77 14.02 -26.82
CA GLN A 141 -6.07 13.08 -27.71
C GLN A 141 -4.66 12.68 -27.16
N ILE A 142 -4.61 12.40 -25.86
CA ILE A 142 -3.39 11.95 -25.18
C ILE A 142 -3.07 10.52 -25.61
N LYS A 143 -1.84 10.28 -26.04
CA LYS A 143 -1.38 8.96 -26.47
C LYS A 143 -0.09 8.54 -25.78
N ASP A 144 0.76 9.51 -25.46
CA ASP A 144 2.06 9.26 -24.86
C ASP A 144 2.54 10.47 -24.04
N TRP A 145 3.66 10.36 -23.37
CA TRP A 145 4.30 11.38 -22.54
C TRP A 145 4.54 12.70 -23.28
N ASP A 146 4.89 12.65 -24.58
CA ASP A 146 5.08 13.84 -25.41
C ASP A 146 3.82 14.71 -25.50
N ASP A 147 2.65 14.09 -25.47
CA ASP A 147 1.38 14.82 -25.50
C ASP A 147 1.19 15.63 -24.22
N LEU A 148 1.71 15.14 -23.08
CA LEU A 148 1.63 15.82 -21.78
C LEU A 148 2.54 17.08 -21.73
N VAL A 149 3.53 17.19 -22.58
CA VAL A 149 4.43 18.36 -22.62
C VAL A 149 4.18 19.25 -23.83
N ASN A 150 3.67 18.72 -24.94
CA ASN A 150 3.48 19.48 -26.17
C ASN A 150 2.05 20.03 -26.37
N LYS A 151 1.07 19.52 -25.64
CA LYS A 151 -0.30 20.01 -25.62
C LYS A 151 -0.55 20.83 -24.36
N LYS A 152 -1.48 21.76 -24.40
CA LYS A 152 -1.94 22.46 -23.20
C LYS A 152 -2.92 21.53 -22.47
N VAL A 153 -2.43 20.90 -21.39
CA VAL A 153 -3.18 19.97 -20.54
C VAL A 153 -3.02 20.34 -19.07
N GLU A 154 -4.03 20.04 -18.27
CA GLU A 154 -3.92 20.12 -16.82
C GLU A 154 -3.69 18.72 -16.27
N ILE A 155 -2.52 18.50 -15.67
CA ILE A 155 -2.10 17.22 -15.12
C ILE A 155 -2.42 17.18 -13.63
N ILE A 156 -2.93 16.05 -13.16
CA ILE A 156 -3.03 15.68 -11.76
C ILE A 156 -2.05 14.55 -11.48
N THR A 157 -1.26 14.69 -10.42
CA THR A 157 -0.34 13.64 -9.94
C THR A 157 -0.07 13.85 -8.45
N PRO A 158 0.24 12.81 -7.68
CA PRO A 158 0.67 13.01 -6.29
C PRO A 158 2.09 13.58 -6.21
N ASP A 159 2.44 14.07 -5.01
CA ASP A 159 3.72 14.69 -4.70
C ASP A 159 4.79 13.61 -4.36
N PRO A 160 5.91 13.54 -5.07
CA PRO A 160 7.01 12.62 -4.78
C PRO A 160 7.63 12.78 -3.38
N LYS A 161 7.50 13.95 -2.74
CA LYS A 161 8.02 14.18 -1.37
C LYS A 161 7.16 13.50 -0.29
N SER A 162 5.93 13.12 -0.59
CA SER A 162 5.01 12.52 0.38
C SER A 162 4.43 11.17 -0.06
N SER A 163 4.43 10.90 -1.35
CA SER A 163 3.83 9.72 -1.96
C SER A 163 4.88 8.86 -2.68
N GLY A 164 5.14 7.66 -2.20
CA GLY A 164 5.96 6.70 -2.91
C GLY A 164 5.41 6.34 -4.31
N GLY A 165 4.08 6.37 -4.46
CA GLY A 165 3.46 6.20 -5.78
C GLY A 165 3.86 7.27 -6.79
N ALA A 166 4.07 8.50 -6.33
CA ALA A 166 4.52 9.62 -7.17
C ALA A 166 5.99 9.50 -7.60
N CYS A 167 6.83 8.87 -6.78
CA CYS A 167 8.21 8.56 -7.18
C CYS A 167 8.23 7.67 -8.43
N TRP A 168 7.35 6.67 -8.48
CA TRP A 168 7.20 5.83 -9.66
C TRP A 168 6.66 6.61 -10.87
N ASN A 169 5.71 7.55 -10.67
CA ASN A 169 5.22 8.42 -11.76
C ASN A 169 6.36 9.26 -12.35
N PHE A 170 7.20 9.85 -11.49
CA PHE A 170 8.38 10.62 -11.92
C PHE A 170 9.37 9.75 -12.71
N LEU A 171 9.71 8.58 -12.16
CA LEU A 171 10.65 7.65 -12.81
C LEU A 171 10.11 7.12 -14.14
N ALA A 172 8.80 6.93 -14.29
CA ALA A 172 8.19 6.54 -15.57
C ALA A 172 8.35 7.62 -16.63
N ALA A 173 8.10 8.89 -16.28
CA ALA A 173 8.34 10.02 -17.17
C ALA A 173 9.82 10.18 -17.53
N LEU A 174 10.71 9.99 -16.56
CA LEU A 174 12.15 10.00 -16.77
C LEU A 174 12.59 8.82 -17.66
N SER A 175 12.01 7.63 -17.51
CA SER A 175 12.27 6.47 -18.36
C SER A 175 11.97 6.77 -19.82
N TYR A 176 10.83 7.40 -20.08
CA TYR A 176 10.45 7.80 -21.44
C TYR A 176 11.46 8.74 -22.07
N ILE A 177 11.86 9.81 -21.40
CA ILE A 177 12.80 10.77 -21.98
C ILE A 177 14.23 10.21 -22.09
N LYS A 178 14.62 9.28 -21.21
CA LYS A 178 15.92 8.55 -21.33
C LYS A 178 15.98 7.70 -22.59
N GLU A 179 14.87 7.18 -23.09
CA GLU A 179 14.82 6.51 -24.41
C GLU A 179 15.09 7.47 -25.57
N GLN A 180 14.73 8.74 -25.43
CA GLN A 180 14.85 9.72 -26.50
C GLN A 180 16.23 10.41 -26.50
N THR A 181 16.88 10.53 -25.34
CA THR A 181 18.17 11.24 -25.23
C THR A 181 18.94 10.83 -23.97
N SER A 182 20.27 10.74 -24.11
CA SER A 182 21.20 10.61 -22.98
C SER A 182 21.63 11.94 -22.36
N ASP A 183 21.20 13.08 -22.92
CA ASP A 183 21.53 14.43 -22.45
C ASP A 183 20.67 14.74 -21.21
N GLU A 184 21.30 14.79 -20.04
CA GLU A 184 20.62 15.04 -18.77
C GLU A 184 19.91 16.40 -18.70
N ASN A 185 20.45 17.44 -19.37
CA ASN A 185 19.80 18.75 -19.43
C ASN A 185 18.48 18.69 -20.22
N LYS A 186 18.43 17.88 -21.28
CA LYS A 186 17.19 17.67 -22.04
C LYS A 186 16.19 16.83 -21.24
N GLN A 187 16.66 15.83 -20.51
CA GLN A 187 15.80 15.04 -19.61
C GLN A 187 15.18 15.95 -18.54
N LYS A 188 16.00 16.77 -17.89
CA LYS A 188 15.54 17.74 -16.90
C LYS A 188 14.55 18.75 -17.51
N ALA A 189 14.84 19.31 -18.65
CA ALA A 189 13.96 20.26 -19.34
C ALA A 189 12.59 19.65 -19.71
N PHE A 190 12.57 18.36 -20.09
CA PHE A 190 11.35 17.63 -20.36
C PHE A 190 10.51 17.50 -19.07
N LEU A 191 11.12 17.07 -17.97
CA LEU A 191 10.44 16.93 -16.67
C LEU A 191 9.96 18.28 -16.13
N GLN A 192 10.76 19.35 -16.25
CA GLN A 192 10.33 20.71 -15.90
C GLN A 192 9.05 21.11 -16.65
N LYS A 193 9.04 20.84 -17.96
CA LYS A 193 7.87 21.15 -18.79
C LYS A 193 6.66 20.30 -18.42
N LEU A 194 6.86 19.03 -18.09
CA LEU A 194 5.79 18.14 -17.60
C LEU A 194 5.21 18.67 -16.29
N TYR A 195 6.06 18.94 -15.30
CA TYR A 195 5.62 19.39 -13.98
C TYR A 195 5.06 20.82 -13.98
N SER A 196 5.46 21.67 -14.94
CA SER A 196 4.83 22.99 -15.13
C SER A 196 3.36 22.92 -15.57
N GLN A 197 2.88 21.78 -16.03
CA GLN A 197 1.49 21.54 -16.39
C GLN A 197 0.70 20.81 -15.28
N VAL A 198 1.34 20.49 -14.16
CA VAL A 198 0.67 19.91 -12.99
C VAL A 198 -0.13 21.02 -12.29
N SER A 199 -1.43 20.91 -12.34
CA SER A 199 -2.35 21.89 -11.73
C SER A 199 -2.68 21.58 -10.28
N VAL A 200 -2.63 20.30 -9.88
CA VAL A 200 -2.79 19.85 -8.50
C VAL A 200 -1.82 18.70 -8.21
N MET A 201 -1.12 18.83 -7.09
CA MET A 201 -0.22 17.82 -6.56
C MET A 201 -0.69 17.43 -5.16
N ASP A 202 -1.37 16.29 -5.06
CA ASP A 202 -1.92 15.80 -3.80
C ASP A 202 -0.87 15.04 -3.00
N SER A 203 -1.07 14.92 -1.69
CA SER A 203 -0.13 14.23 -0.80
C SER A 203 -0.05 12.70 -0.98
N GLY A 204 -0.95 12.11 -1.77
CA GLY A 204 -1.00 10.68 -2.03
C GLY A 204 -1.82 10.33 -3.28
N ALA A 205 -1.64 9.11 -3.80
CA ALA A 205 -2.28 8.64 -5.01
C ALA A 205 -3.82 8.70 -4.92
N ARG A 206 -4.41 8.28 -3.81
CA ARG A 206 -5.86 8.36 -3.59
C ARG A 206 -6.38 9.80 -3.62
N GLY A 207 -5.63 10.76 -3.05
CA GLY A 207 -5.95 12.19 -3.13
C GLY A 207 -6.04 12.66 -4.58
N SER A 208 -5.06 12.30 -5.40
CA SER A 208 -5.03 12.64 -6.83
C SER A 208 -6.18 11.99 -7.60
N THR A 209 -6.52 10.74 -7.31
CA THR A 209 -7.69 10.08 -7.89
C THR A 209 -8.98 10.80 -7.49
N THR A 210 -9.17 11.17 -6.22
CA THR A 210 -10.32 11.96 -5.76
C THR A 210 -10.37 13.33 -6.44
N THR A 211 -9.25 14.03 -6.54
CA THR A 211 -9.15 15.32 -7.24
C THR A 211 -9.57 15.20 -8.71
N PHE A 212 -9.09 14.17 -9.39
CA PHE A 212 -9.42 13.95 -10.79
C PHE A 212 -10.86 13.45 -10.98
N VAL A 213 -11.29 12.42 -10.24
CA VAL A 213 -12.55 11.71 -10.44
C VAL A 213 -13.73 12.47 -9.82
N GLU A 214 -13.66 12.73 -8.51
CA GLU A 214 -14.78 13.28 -7.76
C GLU A 214 -14.88 14.81 -7.89
N ASN A 215 -13.72 15.50 -7.82
CA ASN A 215 -13.67 16.96 -7.94
C ASN A 215 -13.64 17.42 -9.41
N GLN A 216 -13.58 16.51 -10.37
CA GLN A 216 -13.61 16.75 -11.82
C GLN A 216 -12.53 17.73 -12.30
N LYS A 217 -11.35 17.77 -11.64
CA LYS A 217 -10.22 18.60 -12.01
C LYS A 217 -9.26 17.88 -12.95
N GLY A 218 -8.55 18.67 -13.75
CA GLY A 218 -7.53 18.19 -14.67
C GLY A 218 -8.06 17.48 -15.91
N ASP A 219 -7.20 17.36 -16.90
CA ASP A 219 -7.45 16.67 -18.17
C ASP A 219 -6.91 15.23 -18.13
N VAL A 220 -5.83 15.01 -17.36
CA VAL A 220 -5.09 13.75 -17.26
C VAL A 220 -4.67 13.51 -15.80
N LEU A 221 -4.88 12.30 -15.32
CA LEU A 221 -4.27 11.81 -14.09
C LEU A 221 -3.13 10.86 -14.48
N ILE A 222 -1.91 11.15 -14.02
CA ILE A 222 -0.81 10.18 -14.06
C ILE A 222 -1.02 9.24 -12.87
N ALA A 223 -1.36 8.00 -13.15
CA ALA A 223 -1.83 7.02 -12.16
C ALA A 223 -1.10 5.69 -12.27
N TRP A 224 -1.19 4.92 -11.21
CA TRP A 224 -0.89 3.50 -11.26
C TRP A 224 -1.98 2.75 -12.03
N GLU A 225 -1.59 1.70 -12.76
CA GLU A 225 -2.49 0.89 -13.57
C GLU A 225 -3.67 0.31 -12.78
N ASN A 226 -3.40 -0.20 -11.55
CA ASN A 226 -4.44 -0.70 -10.67
C ASN A 226 -5.46 0.38 -10.25
N GLU A 227 -5.02 1.62 -9.99
CA GLU A 227 -5.92 2.73 -9.68
C GLU A 227 -6.79 3.10 -10.89
N ALA A 228 -6.21 3.12 -12.10
CA ALA A 228 -6.96 3.39 -13.32
C ALA A 228 -7.99 2.29 -13.60
N ILE A 229 -7.62 1.01 -13.49
CA ILE A 229 -8.51 -0.14 -13.67
C ILE A 229 -9.67 -0.09 -12.66
N THR A 230 -9.36 0.14 -11.38
CA THR A 230 -10.37 0.22 -10.32
C THR A 230 -11.30 1.41 -10.51
N THR A 231 -10.77 2.55 -10.95
CA THR A 231 -11.57 3.73 -11.28
C THR A 231 -12.51 3.45 -12.44
N MET A 232 -12.03 2.87 -13.54
CA MET A 232 -12.91 2.53 -14.68
C MET A 232 -13.98 1.49 -14.32
N LYS A 233 -13.69 0.57 -13.39
CA LYS A 233 -14.68 -0.37 -12.87
C LYS A 233 -15.76 0.32 -12.03
N SER A 234 -15.37 1.34 -11.26
CA SER A 234 -16.28 2.09 -10.37
C SER A 234 -17.10 3.14 -11.12
N TYR A 235 -16.57 3.68 -12.21
CA TYR A 235 -17.18 4.70 -13.04
C TYR A 235 -17.22 4.24 -14.51
N PRO A 236 -18.10 3.27 -14.84
CA PRO A 236 -18.18 2.72 -16.19
C PRO A 236 -18.48 3.81 -17.22
N ASP A 237 -17.76 3.79 -18.32
CA ASP A 237 -17.95 4.72 -19.45
C ASP A 237 -17.62 6.20 -19.18
N GLU A 238 -17.00 6.55 -18.04
CA GLU A 238 -16.60 7.94 -17.74
C GLU A 238 -15.12 8.23 -18.03
N TYR A 239 -14.28 7.21 -18.04
CA TYR A 239 -12.83 7.33 -18.17
C TYR A 239 -12.28 6.32 -19.18
N GLU A 240 -11.08 6.62 -19.66
CA GLU A 240 -10.27 5.73 -20.50
C GLU A 240 -8.84 5.69 -19.95
N MET A 241 -8.24 4.50 -19.95
CA MET A 241 -6.85 4.29 -19.59
C MET A 241 -6.00 4.29 -20.86
N ILE A 242 -4.92 5.05 -20.85
CA ILE A 242 -3.91 5.12 -21.92
C ILE A 242 -2.60 4.57 -21.37
N THR A 243 -2.12 3.49 -21.93
CA THR A 243 -0.80 2.96 -21.62
C THR A 243 0.25 3.66 -22.49
N PRO A 244 1.24 4.37 -21.91
CA PRO A 244 2.28 5.03 -22.67
C PRO A 244 3.25 4.02 -23.31
N SER A 245 4.03 4.44 -24.30
CA SER A 245 4.98 3.58 -24.99
C SER A 245 6.11 3.05 -24.09
N VAL A 246 6.50 3.84 -23.09
CA VAL A 246 7.50 3.53 -22.06
C VAL A 246 6.95 3.85 -20.69
N SER A 247 7.16 2.96 -19.75
CA SER A 247 6.80 3.15 -18.35
C SER A 247 7.84 2.48 -17.44
N ILE A 248 7.48 2.25 -16.18
CA ILE A 248 8.33 1.60 -15.18
C ILE A 248 7.58 0.47 -14.51
N LEU A 249 8.27 -0.62 -14.18
CA LEU A 249 7.75 -1.69 -13.35
C LEU A 249 7.75 -1.23 -11.89
N ALA A 250 6.59 -0.83 -11.40
CA ALA A 250 6.42 -0.47 -10.00
C ALA A 250 6.31 -1.75 -9.15
N GLN A 251 7.23 -1.92 -8.21
CA GLN A 251 7.37 -3.10 -7.35
C GLN A 251 7.11 -2.70 -5.89
N PRO A 252 5.85 -2.74 -5.41
CA PRO A 252 5.57 -2.59 -3.99
C PRO A 252 6.20 -3.73 -3.21
N SER A 253 6.73 -3.41 -2.03
CA SER A 253 7.44 -4.38 -1.20
C SER A 253 6.69 -4.66 0.10
N VAL A 254 6.90 -5.85 0.66
CA VAL A 254 6.29 -6.29 1.91
C VAL A 254 7.37 -6.77 2.88
N ALA A 255 7.18 -6.52 4.18
CA ALA A 255 8.08 -7.00 5.22
C ALA A 255 7.36 -7.24 6.54
N ILE A 256 7.92 -8.11 7.38
CA ILE A 256 7.53 -8.25 8.78
C ILE A 256 8.25 -7.15 9.58
N VAL A 257 7.54 -6.51 10.49
CA VAL A 257 8.15 -5.61 11.49
C VAL A 257 8.55 -6.48 12.67
N ASP A 258 9.76 -7.06 12.60
CA ASP A 258 10.21 -8.16 13.45
C ASP A 258 10.06 -7.87 14.94
N ASP A 259 10.58 -6.73 15.41
CA ASP A 259 10.54 -6.36 16.84
C ASP A 259 9.10 -6.25 17.37
N ASN A 260 8.20 -5.70 16.56
CA ASN A 260 6.78 -5.59 16.93
C ASN A 260 6.09 -6.96 16.89
N ALA A 261 6.31 -7.73 15.84
CA ALA A 261 5.72 -9.05 15.68
C ALA A 261 6.20 -10.02 16.78
N ASP A 262 7.47 -9.94 17.19
CA ASP A 262 8.02 -10.69 18.32
C ASP A 262 7.38 -10.25 19.64
N ALA A 263 7.31 -8.96 19.91
CA ALA A 263 6.67 -8.42 21.11
C ALA A 263 5.18 -8.79 21.22
N ASN A 264 4.47 -8.82 20.08
CA ASN A 264 3.06 -9.18 19.98
C ASN A 264 2.84 -10.72 19.95
N GLY A 265 3.89 -11.52 19.73
CA GLY A 265 3.79 -12.97 19.54
C GLY A 265 3.08 -13.35 18.23
N THR A 266 3.22 -12.53 17.18
CA THR A 266 2.52 -12.62 15.89
C THR A 266 3.44 -13.03 14.74
N GLN A 267 4.73 -13.28 14.96
CA GLN A 267 5.72 -13.63 13.92
C GLN A 267 5.23 -14.73 12.95
N GLU A 268 4.73 -15.84 13.49
CA GLU A 268 4.25 -16.97 12.69
C GLU A 268 3.08 -16.58 11.77
N VAL A 269 2.09 -15.87 12.32
CA VAL A 269 0.90 -15.48 11.55
C VAL A 269 1.22 -14.33 10.58
N SER A 270 2.11 -13.42 10.93
CA SER A 270 2.60 -12.35 10.04
C SER A 270 3.32 -12.93 8.82
N ARG A 271 4.19 -13.90 9.04
CA ARG A 271 4.87 -14.64 7.97
C ARG A 271 3.88 -15.36 7.07
N GLU A 272 2.92 -16.04 7.65
CA GLU A 272 1.87 -16.75 6.91
C GLU A 272 1.00 -15.78 6.11
N TYR A 273 0.68 -14.60 6.69
CA TYR A 273 -0.07 -13.55 6.02
C TYR A 273 0.64 -13.04 4.77
N LEU A 274 1.94 -12.77 4.84
CA LEU A 274 2.69 -12.31 3.67
C LEU A 274 2.94 -13.44 2.67
N ASN A 275 3.18 -14.68 3.12
CA ASN A 275 3.32 -15.84 2.23
C ASN A 275 2.03 -16.13 1.44
N TYR A 276 0.86 -15.89 2.03
CA TYR A 276 -0.41 -16.13 1.34
C TYR A 276 -0.59 -15.22 0.12
N LEU A 277 0.05 -14.06 0.07
CA LEU A 277 0.06 -13.16 -1.10
C LEU A 277 0.59 -13.84 -2.38
N TYR A 278 1.44 -14.87 -2.23
CA TYR A 278 2.04 -15.60 -3.35
C TYR A 278 1.25 -16.84 -3.77
N THR A 279 0.15 -17.15 -3.09
CA THR A 279 -0.75 -18.25 -3.50
C THR A 279 -1.54 -17.89 -4.75
N ASP A 280 -1.92 -18.92 -5.53
CA ASP A 280 -2.72 -18.72 -6.74
C ASP A 280 -4.00 -17.92 -6.51
N ASP A 281 -4.69 -18.15 -5.38
CA ASP A 281 -5.92 -17.45 -5.03
C ASP A 281 -5.66 -15.96 -4.81
N ALA A 282 -4.60 -15.62 -4.05
CA ALA A 282 -4.24 -14.24 -3.79
C ALA A 282 -3.70 -13.53 -5.04
N GLN A 283 -2.96 -14.25 -5.89
CA GLN A 283 -2.46 -13.73 -7.16
C GLN A 283 -3.58 -13.41 -8.16
N ARG A 284 -4.61 -14.29 -8.25
CA ARG A 284 -5.82 -13.99 -9.05
C ARG A 284 -6.59 -12.81 -8.47
N LEU A 285 -6.73 -12.75 -7.15
CA LEU A 285 -7.34 -11.60 -6.50
C LEU A 285 -6.56 -10.30 -6.81
N ALA A 286 -5.22 -10.32 -6.74
CA ALA A 286 -4.41 -9.17 -7.10
C ALA A 286 -4.71 -8.70 -8.54
N ALA A 287 -4.80 -9.63 -9.50
CA ALA A 287 -5.17 -9.31 -10.88
C ALA A 287 -6.59 -8.73 -11.00
N GLU A 288 -7.55 -9.21 -10.22
CA GLU A 288 -8.93 -8.69 -10.21
C GLU A 288 -8.99 -7.24 -9.72
N TYR A 289 -8.03 -6.84 -8.86
CA TYR A 289 -7.86 -5.47 -8.36
C TYR A 289 -6.83 -4.66 -9.16
N GLY A 290 -6.44 -5.16 -10.35
CA GLY A 290 -5.60 -4.41 -11.30
C GLY A 290 -4.10 -4.45 -11.00
N TYR A 291 -3.64 -5.25 -10.03
CA TYR A 291 -2.22 -5.52 -9.84
C TYR A 291 -1.76 -6.63 -10.78
N ARG A 292 -0.57 -6.49 -11.32
CA ARG A 292 0.05 -7.53 -12.15
C ARG A 292 0.62 -8.62 -11.24
N PRO A 293 0.10 -9.86 -11.28
CA PRO A 293 0.63 -10.97 -10.51
C PRO A 293 2.12 -11.21 -10.77
N SER A 294 2.88 -11.60 -9.74
CA SER A 294 4.24 -12.10 -9.92
C SER A 294 4.24 -13.49 -10.57
N ASN A 295 3.18 -14.26 -10.40
CA ASN A 295 2.98 -15.53 -11.10
C ASN A 295 2.66 -15.29 -12.58
N GLU A 296 3.62 -15.56 -13.46
CA GLU A 296 3.51 -15.35 -14.91
C GLU A 296 2.34 -16.12 -15.55
N SER A 297 1.98 -17.31 -15.03
CA SER A 297 0.88 -18.09 -15.56
C SER A 297 -0.45 -17.39 -15.31
N ILE A 298 -0.62 -16.86 -14.10
CA ILE A 298 -1.81 -16.10 -13.71
C ILE A 298 -1.82 -14.75 -14.44
N LEU A 299 -0.69 -14.07 -14.56
CA LEU A 299 -0.61 -12.82 -15.34
C LEU A 299 -1.10 -13.03 -16.78
N LYS A 300 -0.79 -14.15 -17.41
CA LYS A 300 -1.26 -14.50 -18.76
C LYS A 300 -2.78 -14.77 -18.82
N GLU A 301 -3.38 -15.29 -17.75
CA GLU A 301 -4.85 -15.47 -17.65
C GLU A 301 -5.60 -14.13 -17.76
N PHE A 302 -4.94 -13.01 -17.38
CA PHE A 302 -5.48 -11.63 -17.37
C PHE A 302 -4.87 -10.74 -18.45
N SER A 303 -4.31 -11.31 -19.52
CA SER A 303 -3.66 -10.58 -20.61
C SER A 303 -4.57 -9.61 -21.39
N ASP A 304 -5.87 -9.75 -21.27
CA ASP A 304 -6.87 -8.82 -21.80
C ASP A 304 -7.01 -7.54 -20.94
N ARG A 305 -6.52 -7.58 -19.72
CA ARG A 305 -6.57 -6.46 -18.76
C ARG A 305 -5.31 -5.62 -18.75
N PHE A 306 -4.16 -6.25 -18.99
CA PHE A 306 -2.84 -5.63 -18.89
C PHE A 306 -2.17 -5.55 -20.27
N ASP A 307 -1.68 -4.38 -20.66
CA ASP A 307 -0.79 -4.31 -21.81
C ASP A 307 0.59 -4.87 -21.43
N LEU A 308 0.86 -6.07 -21.91
CA LEU A 308 2.12 -6.76 -21.65
C LEU A 308 3.24 -6.36 -22.64
N ASN A 309 2.94 -5.51 -23.63
CA ASN A 309 3.91 -5.07 -24.64
C ASN A 309 4.53 -3.72 -24.31
N VAL A 310 4.07 -3.02 -23.26
CA VAL A 310 4.66 -1.78 -22.82
C VAL A 310 6.12 -1.97 -22.43
N LYS A 311 7.02 -1.09 -22.89
CA LYS A 311 8.41 -1.13 -22.48
C LYS A 311 8.54 -0.65 -21.05
N LEU A 312 9.01 -1.52 -20.15
CA LEU A 312 9.16 -1.23 -18.74
C LEU A 312 10.64 -1.10 -18.36
N TYR A 313 10.98 0.02 -17.76
CA TYR A 313 12.19 0.16 -16.96
C TYR A 313 11.98 -0.43 -15.59
N THR A 314 13.04 -0.65 -14.85
CA THR A 314 13.01 -1.14 -13.46
C THR A 314 13.79 -0.20 -12.57
N ILE A 315 13.63 -0.31 -11.27
CA ILE A 315 14.43 0.48 -10.32
C ILE A 315 15.94 0.15 -10.46
N LYS A 316 16.30 -1.03 -10.95
CA LYS A 316 17.69 -1.45 -11.20
C LYS A 316 18.35 -0.59 -12.29
N ASP A 317 17.59 -0.06 -13.26
CA ASP A 317 18.08 0.88 -14.29
C ASP A 317 18.45 2.26 -13.73
N TYR A 318 18.10 2.51 -12.47
CA TYR A 318 18.40 3.73 -11.70
C TYR A 318 19.41 3.48 -10.56
N GLY A 319 20.02 2.29 -10.50
CA GLY A 319 20.97 1.90 -9.46
C GLY A 319 20.33 1.42 -8.15
N GLY A 320 19.03 1.09 -8.16
CA GLY A 320 18.25 0.76 -6.98
C GLY A 320 17.69 1.98 -6.27
N TRP A 321 16.84 1.77 -5.25
CA TRP A 321 16.15 2.86 -4.57
C TRP A 321 17.08 3.84 -3.86
N ASN A 322 18.19 3.40 -3.27
CA ASN A 322 19.12 4.29 -2.57
C ASN A 322 19.71 5.35 -3.52
N GLU A 323 20.17 4.93 -4.71
CA GLU A 323 20.69 5.87 -5.69
C GLU A 323 19.59 6.70 -6.35
N ALA A 324 18.45 6.10 -6.66
CA ALA A 324 17.32 6.82 -7.24
C ALA A 324 16.78 7.89 -6.28
N TYR A 325 16.64 7.58 -5.01
CA TYR A 325 16.13 8.54 -4.03
C TYR A 325 17.09 9.72 -3.86
N LYS A 326 18.38 9.43 -3.68
CA LYS A 326 19.44 10.44 -3.57
C LYS A 326 19.52 11.36 -4.80
N ASN A 327 19.38 10.82 -6.00
CA ASN A 327 19.55 11.60 -7.23
C ASN A 327 18.29 12.39 -7.60
N TYR A 328 17.10 11.91 -7.21
CA TYR A 328 15.85 12.47 -7.71
C TYR A 328 14.92 13.03 -6.64
N PHE A 329 14.96 12.53 -5.39
CA PHE A 329 13.91 12.82 -4.40
C PHE A 329 14.42 13.38 -3.07
N ASP A 330 15.69 13.22 -2.71
CA ASP A 330 16.28 13.87 -1.52
C ASP A 330 16.17 15.39 -1.60
N ASP A 331 16.34 16.06 -0.46
CA ASP A 331 16.31 17.51 -0.41
C ASP A 331 17.40 18.11 -1.29
N GLY A 332 17.00 18.99 -2.20
CA GLY A 332 17.86 19.60 -3.20
C GLY A 332 18.19 18.72 -4.42
N ALA A 333 17.60 17.51 -4.52
CA ALA A 333 17.76 16.64 -5.68
C ALA A 333 16.94 17.13 -6.89
N MET A 334 16.96 16.37 -7.98
CA MET A 334 16.42 16.79 -9.29
C MET A 334 14.95 17.26 -9.20
N PHE A 335 14.11 16.62 -8.38
CA PHE A 335 12.71 17.03 -8.22
C PHE A 335 12.58 18.46 -7.67
N ASP A 336 13.34 18.77 -6.62
CA ASP A 336 13.35 20.13 -6.05
C ASP A 336 13.89 21.18 -7.02
N GLU A 337 14.90 20.83 -7.82
CA GLU A 337 15.43 21.70 -8.86
C GLU A 337 14.43 21.98 -10.00
N ILE A 338 13.54 21.03 -10.28
CA ILE A 338 12.51 21.16 -11.32
C ILE A 338 11.31 21.97 -10.81
N TYR A 339 10.86 21.71 -9.59
CA TYR A 339 9.60 22.23 -9.05
C TYR A 339 9.80 23.41 -8.08
N GLY A 340 10.93 23.50 -7.40
CA GLY A 340 11.23 24.52 -6.38
C GLY A 340 11.71 25.89 -6.91
N ASN A 341 11.74 26.11 -8.21
CA ASN A 341 12.19 27.36 -8.84
C ASN A 341 11.05 28.29 -9.31
N GLU A 342 9.85 28.19 -8.70
CA GLU A 342 8.76 29.17 -8.89
C GLU A 342 8.66 30.20 -7.76
#